data_57999f751d7c671404e785db3e7237ea
#
_entry.id   57999f751d7c671404e785db3e7237ea
#
_cell.length_a   1.000
_cell.length_b   1.000
_cell.length_c   1.000
_cell.angle_alpha   90.00
_cell.angle_beta   90.00
_cell.angle_gamma   90.00
#
_symmetry.space_group_name_H-M   'P 1'
#
loop_
_entity.id
_entity.type
_entity.pdbx_description
1 polymer ?
#
loop_
_entity_poly.entity_id
_entity_poly.type
_entity_poly.pdbx_seq_one_letter_code
_entity_poly.pdbx_strand_id
1 'polypeptide(L)'
;MAPKRKSTPAQNPLRFGASSSTDLSPSNVWFRHDDAFKAFSENFSRQGIHSKHQIVLLDFADTNLLSVIHNRGWESLCDILVTCPLVLVQEFYSNMHGIDRSVPLFFTRVRGMRIPVTPQLVADVL
;
A
#
# COMPACT_ATOMS: atom_id res chain seq x y z
N MET A 1 25.61 -62.80 -43.93
CA MET A 1 24.47 -62.48 -43.02
C MET A 1 24.98 -61.55 -41.93
N ALA A 2 24.62 -60.32 -41.98
CA ALA A 2 25.01 -59.34 -40.98
C ALA A 2 23.97 -59.33 -39.83
N PRO A 3 24.37 -59.31 -38.56
CA PRO A 3 23.44 -59.30 -37.43
C PRO A 3 22.79 -57.92 -37.31
N LYS A 4 21.47 -57.89 -37.21
CA LYS A 4 20.67 -56.71 -36.91
C LYS A 4 21.04 -56.19 -35.51
N ARG A 5 21.54 -54.97 -35.44
CA ARG A 5 21.65 -54.21 -34.18
C ARG A 5 20.26 -53.84 -33.70
N LYS A 6 19.91 -54.30 -32.49
CA LYS A 6 18.74 -53.85 -31.75
C LYS A 6 19.01 -52.43 -31.26
N SER A 7 18.18 -51.49 -31.73
CA SER A 7 18.16 -50.13 -31.20
C SER A 7 17.56 -50.14 -29.80
N THR A 8 18.33 -49.72 -28.83
CA THR A 8 17.87 -49.43 -27.46
C THR A 8 16.96 -48.21 -27.49
N PRO A 9 15.80 -48.23 -26.87
CA PRO A 9 14.98 -47.03 -26.78
C PRO A 9 15.68 -46.00 -25.88
N ALA A 10 15.83 -44.80 -26.41
CA ALA A 10 16.36 -43.65 -25.66
C ALA A 10 15.46 -43.41 -24.43
N GLN A 11 16.09 -43.48 -23.27
CA GLN A 11 15.51 -43.04 -22.03
C GLN A 11 15.23 -41.54 -22.15
N ASN A 12 13.94 -41.19 -22.09
CA ASN A 12 13.48 -39.82 -21.92
C ASN A 12 14.11 -39.27 -20.62
N PRO A 13 14.84 -38.16 -20.67
CA PRO A 13 15.24 -37.49 -19.43
C PRO A 13 13.97 -37.03 -18.75
N LEU A 14 13.82 -37.40 -17.50
CA LEU A 14 12.81 -36.92 -16.57
C LEU A 14 12.67 -35.39 -16.77
N ARG A 15 11.57 -34.96 -17.36
CA ARG A 15 11.09 -33.61 -17.23
C ARG A 15 10.87 -33.38 -15.75
N PHE A 16 11.85 -32.78 -15.10
CA PHE A 16 11.58 -32.06 -13.89
C PHE A 16 10.45 -31.10 -14.23
N GLY A 17 9.30 -31.36 -13.64
CA GLY A 17 8.18 -30.44 -13.70
C GLY A 17 8.71 -29.06 -13.35
N ALA A 18 8.60 -28.14 -14.27
CA ALA A 18 8.75 -26.75 -13.96
C ALA A 18 7.80 -26.52 -12.79
N SER A 19 8.37 -26.37 -11.60
CA SER A 19 7.68 -25.74 -10.50
C SER A 19 7.14 -24.47 -11.13
N SER A 20 5.82 -24.36 -11.23
CA SER A 20 5.19 -23.10 -11.51
C SER A 20 5.75 -22.18 -10.43
N SER A 21 6.76 -21.40 -10.80
CA SER A 21 7.08 -20.22 -10.05
C SER A 21 5.75 -19.50 -9.99
N THR A 22 5.10 -19.61 -8.85
CA THR A 22 3.96 -18.76 -8.52
C THR A 22 4.55 -17.39 -8.69
N ASP A 23 4.17 -16.74 -9.79
CA ASP A 23 4.56 -15.37 -10.07
C ASP A 23 4.07 -14.60 -8.85
N LEU A 24 5.00 -14.34 -7.92
CA LEU A 24 4.79 -13.44 -6.81
C LEU A 24 4.77 -12.05 -7.40
N SER A 25 3.80 -11.85 -8.29
CA SER A 25 3.46 -10.52 -8.74
C SER A 25 3.22 -9.69 -7.49
N PRO A 26 3.83 -8.52 -7.34
CA PRO A 26 3.61 -7.63 -6.21
C PRO A 26 2.12 -7.44 -5.90
N SER A 27 1.27 -7.57 -6.91
CA SER A 27 -0.18 -7.52 -6.79
C SER A 27 -0.75 -8.48 -5.75
N ASN A 28 -0.28 -9.71 -5.65
CA ASN A 28 -0.86 -10.72 -4.76
C ASN A 28 -0.45 -10.55 -3.29
N VAL A 29 0.66 -9.86 -3.02
CA VAL A 29 1.16 -9.69 -1.66
C VAL A 29 0.70 -8.37 -1.06
N TRP A 30 0.72 -7.28 -1.85
CA TRP A 30 0.49 -5.93 -1.33
C TRP A 30 -0.92 -5.41 -1.57
N PHE A 31 -1.62 -5.98 -2.54
CA PHE A 31 -2.97 -5.56 -2.88
C PHE A 31 -4.00 -6.59 -2.46
N ARG A 32 -5.17 -6.12 -2.08
CA ARG A 32 -6.27 -6.95 -1.58
C ARG A 32 -6.81 -7.89 -2.66
N HIS A 33 -6.85 -7.41 -3.89
CA HIS A 33 -7.34 -8.12 -5.09
C HIS A 33 -6.88 -7.38 -6.35
N ASP A 34 -7.11 -7.98 -7.49
CA ASP A 34 -6.67 -7.46 -8.79
C ASP A 34 -7.21 -6.06 -9.12
N ASP A 35 -8.45 -5.74 -8.70
CA ASP A 35 -9.00 -4.40 -8.89
C ASP A 35 -8.24 -3.33 -8.09
N ALA A 36 -7.75 -3.66 -6.88
CA ALA A 36 -6.93 -2.75 -6.09
C ALA A 36 -5.58 -2.51 -6.76
N PHE A 37 -4.97 -3.56 -7.33
CA PHE A 37 -3.74 -3.43 -8.11
C PHE A 37 -3.97 -2.63 -9.40
N LYS A 38 -5.08 -2.85 -10.08
CA LYS A 38 -5.46 -2.11 -11.27
C LYS A 38 -5.66 -0.62 -10.95
N ALA A 39 -6.39 -0.30 -9.88
CA ALA A 39 -6.56 1.07 -9.41
C ALA A 39 -5.22 1.73 -9.07
N PHE A 40 -4.29 1.00 -8.45
CA PHE A 40 -2.93 1.48 -8.21
C PHE A 40 -2.20 1.79 -9.51
N SER A 41 -2.13 0.84 -10.44
CA SER A 41 -1.35 0.97 -11.67
C SER A 41 -1.90 2.01 -12.64
N GLU A 42 -3.22 2.12 -12.76
CA GLU A 42 -3.87 3.02 -13.71
C GLU A 42 -4.04 4.44 -13.18
N ASN A 43 -4.31 4.58 -11.88
CA ASN A 43 -4.65 5.86 -11.28
C ASN A 43 -3.56 6.35 -10.32
N PHE A 44 -3.37 5.66 -9.20
CA PHE A 44 -2.60 6.17 -8.08
C PHE A 44 -1.09 6.22 -8.33
N SER A 45 -0.52 5.27 -9.09
CA SER A 45 0.92 5.25 -9.38
C SER A 45 1.39 6.47 -10.17
N ARG A 46 0.48 7.11 -10.91
CA ARG A 46 0.75 8.28 -11.75
C ARG A 46 0.37 9.60 -11.09
N GLN A 47 -0.39 9.55 -10.00
CA GLN A 47 -0.79 10.75 -9.28
C GLN A 47 0.32 11.22 -8.37
N GLY A 48 0.71 12.49 -8.53
CA GLY A 48 1.52 13.19 -7.54
C GLY A 48 0.69 13.38 -6.27
N ILE A 49 1.30 13.15 -5.12
CA ILE A 49 0.72 13.52 -3.84
C ILE A 49 1.26 14.88 -3.47
N HIS A 50 0.36 15.83 -3.22
CA HIS A 50 0.76 17.10 -2.69
C HIS A 50 1.22 16.92 -1.24
N SER A 51 2.49 17.21 -0.98
CA SER A 51 2.99 17.24 0.39
C SER A 51 2.26 18.32 1.17
N LYS A 52 1.90 18.00 2.41
CA LYS A 52 1.41 18.99 3.34
C LYS A 52 2.50 20.04 3.57
N HIS A 53 2.16 21.30 3.42
CA HIS A 53 3.06 22.39 3.79
C HIS A 53 3.12 22.50 5.33
N GLN A 54 4.31 22.79 5.84
CA GLN A 54 4.46 23.14 7.24
C GLN A 54 3.71 24.44 7.53
N ILE A 55 2.93 24.44 8.61
CA ILE A 55 2.29 25.65 9.12
C ILE A 55 3.22 26.23 10.17
N VAL A 56 3.74 27.42 9.89
CA VAL A 56 4.55 28.16 10.87
C VAL A 56 3.59 28.83 11.85
N LEU A 57 3.44 28.27 13.03
CA LEU A 57 2.48 28.77 14.04
C LEU A 57 2.75 30.22 14.44
N LEU A 58 4.01 30.67 14.40
CA LEU A 58 4.39 32.04 14.71
C LEU A 58 3.80 33.06 13.74
N ASP A 59 3.51 32.67 12.49
CA ASP A 59 2.87 33.56 11.51
C ASP A 59 1.44 33.94 11.92
N PHE A 60 0.87 33.20 12.88
CA PHE A 60 -0.49 33.40 13.39
C PHE A 60 -0.52 33.90 14.84
N ALA A 61 0.60 34.41 15.36
CA ALA A 61 0.73 34.85 16.75
C ALA A 61 -0.30 35.94 17.13
N ASP A 62 -0.64 36.81 16.19
CA ASP A 62 -1.60 37.91 16.36
C ASP A 62 -3.07 37.49 16.16
N THR A 63 -3.32 36.20 16.01
CA THR A 63 -4.67 35.66 15.73
C THR A 63 -5.13 34.69 16.82
N ASN A 64 -6.44 34.42 16.86
CA ASN A 64 -7.01 33.38 17.74
C ASN A 64 -6.60 31.96 17.35
N LEU A 65 -6.02 31.77 16.16
CA LEU A 65 -5.74 30.46 15.62
C LEU A 65 -4.75 29.67 16.48
N LEU A 66 -3.72 30.36 16.99
CA LEU A 66 -2.73 29.73 17.85
C LEU A 66 -3.37 29.13 19.11
N SER A 67 -4.24 29.87 19.78
CA SER A 67 -4.95 29.39 20.97
C SER A 67 -5.92 28.24 20.65
N VAL A 68 -6.57 28.26 19.49
CA VAL A 68 -7.45 27.15 19.06
C VAL A 68 -6.64 25.88 18.82
N ILE A 69 -5.50 25.97 18.14
CA ILE A 69 -4.63 24.84 17.87
C ILE A 69 -4.12 24.25 19.19
N HIS A 70 -3.64 25.10 20.10
CA HIS A 70 -3.14 24.68 21.40
C HIS A 70 -4.22 24.03 22.26
N ASN A 71 -5.40 24.64 22.37
CA ASN A 71 -6.51 24.10 23.15
C ASN A 71 -7.04 22.76 22.63
N ARG A 72 -6.80 22.46 21.36
CA ARG A 72 -7.20 21.19 20.72
C ARG A 72 -6.06 20.18 20.63
N GLY A 73 -4.85 20.53 21.07
CA GLY A 73 -3.68 19.65 20.96
C GLY A 73 -3.29 19.34 19.52
N TRP A 74 -3.46 20.29 18.60
CA TRP A 74 -3.21 20.09 17.16
C TRP A 74 -1.84 20.54 16.69
N GLU A 75 -0.92 20.79 17.60
CA GLU A 75 0.45 21.22 17.28
C GLU A 75 1.17 20.21 16.37
N SER A 76 1.02 18.93 16.67
CA SER A 76 1.59 17.84 15.86
C SER A 76 1.06 17.80 14.42
N LEU A 77 -0.18 18.29 14.19
CA LEU A 77 -0.72 18.41 12.83
C LEU A 77 -0.08 19.55 12.04
N CYS A 78 0.50 20.53 12.71
CA CYS A 78 1.16 21.65 12.08
C CYS A 78 2.61 21.35 11.72
N ASP A 79 3.21 20.38 12.39
CA ASP A 79 4.57 19.94 12.08
C ASP A 79 4.64 19.16 10.76
N ILE A 80 5.82 19.19 10.16
CA ILE A 80 6.10 18.30 9.03
C ILE A 80 6.17 16.88 9.57
N LEU A 81 5.16 16.10 9.25
CA LEU A 81 5.19 14.67 9.50
C LEU A 81 6.35 14.05 8.73
N VAL A 82 6.96 13.03 9.33
CA VAL A 82 8.01 12.21 8.72
C VAL A 82 7.64 11.89 7.27
N THR A 83 8.58 12.08 6.36
CA THR A 83 8.37 11.79 4.93
C THR A 83 7.96 10.34 4.74
N CYS A 84 6.70 10.14 4.43
CA CYS A 84 6.21 8.82 4.07
C CYS A 84 6.54 8.54 2.60
N PRO A 85 7.13 7.39 2.26
CA PRO A 85 7.34 7.02 0.87
C PRO A 85 6.03 7.06 0.07
N LEU A 86 6.05 7.76 -1.06
CA LEU A 86 4.88 7.96 -1.92
C LEU A 86 4.15 6.65 -2.25
N VAL A 87 4.91 5.59 -2.51
CA VAL A 87 4.34 4.29 -2.84
C VAL A 87 3.45 3.70 -1.73
N LEU A 88 3.80 3.93 -0.46
CA LEU A 88 2.98 3.45 0.66
C LEU A 88 1.63 4.17 0.74
N VAL A 89 1.63 5.46 0.46
CA VAL A 89 0.42 6.27 0.40
C VAL A 89 -0.47 5.82 -0.77
N GLN A 90 0.13 5.55 -1.90
CA GLN A 90 -0.57 5.04 -3.08
C GLN A 90 -1.16 3.65 -2.82
N GLU A 91 -0.42 2.74 -2.17
CA GLU A 91 -0.92 1.42 -1.74
C GLU A 91 -2.10 1.59 -0.76
N PHE A 92 -1.98 2.49 0.20
CA PHE A 92 -3.02 2.78 1.20
C PHE A 92 -4.34 3.13 0.52
N TYR A 93 -4.34 4.09 -0.40
CA TYR A 93 -5.56 4.51 -1.09
C TYR A 93 -6.09 3.46 -2.06
N SER A 94 -5.23 2.73 -2.75
CA SER A 94 -5.64 1.69 -3.71
C SER A 94 -6.33 0.51 -3.02
N ASN A 95 -5.93 0.20 -1.78
CA ASN A 95 -6.47 -0.90 -0.99
C ASN A 95 -7.64 -0.50 -0.07
N MET A 96 -8.03 0.76 -0.08
CA MET A 96 -9.11 1.25 0.79
C MET A 96 -10.44 0.58 0.44
N HIS A 97 -11.14 0.07 1.45
CA HIS A 97 -12.43 -0.61 1.29
C HIS A 97 -13.25 -0.58 2.58
N GLY A 98 -14.52 -0.99 2.47
CA GLY A 98 -15.43 -1.01 3.62
C GLY A 98 -15.76 0.38 4.13
N ILE A 99 -15.77 1.37 3.24
CA ILE A 99 -16.12 2.74 3.59
C ILE A 99 -17.64 2.79 3.77
N ASP A 100 -18.07 2.97 5.01
CA ASP A 100 -19.44 3.22 5.36
C ASP A 100 -19.54 4.62 6.00
N ARG A 101 -20.39 5.46 5.45
CA ARG A 101 -20.61 6.82 5.97
C ARG A 101 -21.29 6.85 7.34
N SER A 102 -21.96 5.78 7.71
CA SER A 102 -22.64 5.65 9.01
C SER A 102 -21.69 5.27 10.14
N VAL A 103 -20.58 4.63 9.81
CA VAL A 103 -19.56 4.19 10.77
C VAL A 103 -18.21 4.75 10.34
N PRO A 104 -17.53 5.54 11.18
CA PRO A 104 -16.22 6.10 10.85
C PRO A 104 -15.11 5.03 10.92
N LEU A 105 -15.26 4.01 10.09
CA LEU A 105 -14.36 2.86 10.01
C LEU A 105 -14.20 2.48 8.54
N PHE A 106 -12.96 2.27 8.13
CA PHE A 106 -12.65 1.60 6.87
C PHE A 106 -11.40 0.73 7.04
N PHE A 107 -11.13 -0.08 6.05
CA PHE A 107 -9.97 -0.95 6.03
C PHE A 107 -9.07 -0.60 4.86
N THR A 108 -7.79 -0.78 5.06
CA THR A 108 -6.81 -0.72 3.99
C THR A 108 -5.76 -1.81 4.16
N ARG A 109 -4.85 -1.89 3.21
CA ARG A 109 -3.69 -2.78 3.28
C ARG A 109 -2.46 -2.05 2.80
N VAL A 110 -1.37 -2.17 3.56
CA VAL A 110 -0.07 -1.62 3.19
C VAL A 110 0.98 -2.71 3.44
N ARG A 111 1.80 -2.99 2.47
CA ARG A 111 2.81 -4.06 2.51
C ARG A 111 2.25 -5.40 2.99
N GLY A 112 1.04 -5.75 2.55
CA GLY A 112 0.36 -6.99 2.92
C GLY A 112 -0.33 -6.96 4.28
N MET A 113 -0.09 -5.97 5.13
CA MET A 113 -0.74 -5.84 6.44
C MET A 113 -2.10 -5.16 6.31
N ARG A 114 -3.13 -5.78 6.86
CA ARG A 114 -4.46 -5.18 6.96
C ARG A 114 -4.51 -4.19 8.12
N ILE A 115 -4.97 -3.00 7.86
CA ILE A 115 -5.05 -1.90 8.82
C ILE A 115 -6.51 -1.46 8.94
N PRO A 116 -7.15 -1.62 10.10
CA PRO A 116 -8.44 -0.98 10.38
C PRO A 116 -8.18 0.50 10.71
N VAL A 117 -8.73 1.41 9.93
CA VAL A 117 -8.59 2.84 10.19
C VAL A 117 -9.80 3.33 10.95
N THR A 118 -9.59 3.65 12.21
CA THR A 118 -10.60 4.15 13.14
C THR A 118 -10.23 5.54 13.62
N PRO A 119 -11.19 6.35 14.09
CA PRO A 119 -10.88 7.63 14.71
C PRO A 119 -9.90 7.51 15.88
N GLN A 120 -10.02 6.43 16.67
CA GLN A 120 -9.12 6.18 17.78
C GLN A 120 -7.68 5.95 17.31
N LEU A 121 -7.48 5.10 16.29
CA LEU A 121 -6.15 4.85 15.73
C LEU A 121 -5.53 6.15 15.20
N VAL A 122 -6.33 7.00 14.55
CA VAL A 122 -5.86 8.30 14.05
C VAL A 122 -5.46 9.21 15.20
N ALA A 123 -6.25 9.23 16.29
CA ALA A 123 -5.95 10.04 17.48
C ALA A 123 -4.69 9.55 18.19
N ASP A 124 -4.46 8.23 18.24
CA ASP A 124 -3.29 7.63 18.91
C ASP A 124 -1.97 7.92 18.16
N VAL A 125 -2.06 8.21 16.85
CA VAL A 125 -0.89 8.49 16.00
C VAL A 125 -0.58 9.99 15.91
N LEU A 126 -1.56 10.83 16.13
CA LEU A 126 -1.42 12.30 16.06
C LEU A 126 -1.01 12.90 17.38
#